data_f257182204d23526f3844b66ecca7aa1
#
_entry.id   f257182204d23526f3844b66ecca7aa1
#
_cell.length_a   1.000
_cell.length_b   1.000
_cell.length_c   1.000
_cell.angle_alpha   90.00
_cell.angle_beta   90.00
_cell.angle_gamma   90.00
#
_symmetry.space_group_name_H-M   'P 1'
#
loop_
_entity.id
_entity.type
_entity.pdbx_description
1 polymer ?
#
loop_
_entity_poly.entity_id
_entity_poly.type
_entity_poly.pdbx_seq_one_letter_code
_entity_poly.pdbx_strand_id
1 'polypeptide(L)'
;MKINRVTLYNFSSYVGESTIALDTHGVQNIILIGGNNGAGKTSFFTAIKLALYGPQCFRFQDKNNRYTARIKELINHDAFLSNNVKSYVEVEIDLPTDRAHTLYTIRREWSFIEKRLHETYSVYKDQQLLADKNLDFFQNYLFSVIPPNLFDFFFFDGEEIGDFFATGNYSNYIKNAVLTLSGYD
;
A
#
# COMPACT_ATOMS: atom_id res chain seq x y z
N MET A 1 -0.11 1.06 -14.90
CA MET A 1 0.58 1.22 -13.61
C MET A 1 1.57 0.08 -13.42
N LYS A 2 2.75 0.37 -12.89
CA LYS A 2 3.75 -0.62 -12.50
C LYS A 2 4.34 -0.23 -11.14
N ILE A 3 4.43 -1.18 -10.21
CA ILE A 3 5.17 -0.98 -8.95
C ILE A 3 6.60 -1.41 -9.22
N ASN A 4 7.56 -0.53 -8.97
CA ASN A 4 8.97 -0.77 -9.24
C ASN A 4 9.74 -1.19 -7.99
N ARG A 5 9.38 -0.63 -6.83
CA ARG A 5 10.09 -0.88 -5.59
C ARG A 5 9.19 -0.64 -4.39
N VAL A 6 9.39 -1.43 -3.35
CA VAL A 6 8.75 -1.24 -2.04
C VAL A 6 9.84 -1.27 -0.98
N THR A 7 9.87 -0.25 -0.14
CA THR A 7 10.76 -0.17 1.01
C THR A 7 9.95 -0.14 2.30
N LEU A 8 10.33 -0.95 3.24
CA LEU A 8 9.71 -1.12 4.56
C LEU A 8 10.75 -0.82 5.63
N TYR A 9 10.39 -0.09 6.65
CA TYR A 9 11.25 0.17 7.80
C TYR A 9 10.50 -0.08 9.10
N ASN A 10 10.97 -1.02 9.91
CA ASN A 10 10.35 -1.40 11.17
C ASN A 10 8.84 -1.65 11.05
N PHE A 11 8.44 -2.37 10.01
CA PHE A 11 7.04 -2.62 9.68
C PHE A 11 6.71 -4.10 9.81
N SER A 12 5.78 -4.43 10.73
CA SER A 12 5.34 -5.80 11.00
C SER A 12 6.52 -6.75 11.26
N SER A 13 6.70 -7.79 10.45
CA SER A 13 7.83 -8.73 10.56
C SER A 13 9.17 -8.20 10.03
N TYR A 14 9.19 -7.01 9.43
CA TYR A 14 10.40 -6.41 8.87
C TYR A 14 11.10 -5.53 9.92
N VAL A 15 12.30 -5.94 10.34
CA VAL A 15 13.17 -5.21 11.26
C VAL A 15 14.17 -4.39 10.45
N GLY A 16 14.36 -3.12 10.81
CA GLY A 16 15.22 -2.22 10.05
C GLY A 16 14.66 -1.94 8.66
N GLU A 17 15.53 -1.54 7.74
CA GLU A 17 15.14 -1.24 6.36
C GLU A 17 15.23 -2.49 5.48
N SER A 18 14.15 -2.77 4.78
CA SER A 18 14.04 -3.85 3.80
C SER A 18 13.50 -3.29 2.50
N THR A 19 14.27 -3.41 1.43
CA THR A 19 13.90 -2.94 0.09
C THR A 19 13.72 -4.13 -0.85
N ILE A 20 12.58 -4.18 -1.53
CA ILE A 20 12.21 -5.24 -2.47
C ILE A 20 12.02 -4.58 -3.84
N ALA A 21 12.91 -4.91 -4.78
CA ALA A 21 12.79 -4.48 -6.17
C ALA A 21 11.78 -5.37 -6.90
N LEU A 22 10.89 -4.74 -7.64
CA LEU A 22 9.84 -5.37 -8.42
C LEU A 22 10.01 -5.08 -9.91
N ASP A 23 11.26 -4.90 -10.33
CA ASP A 23 11.57 -4.65 -11.73
C ASP A 23 11.39 -5.90 -12.57
N THR A 24 10.66 -5.73 -13.66
CA THR A 24 10.52 -6.77 -14.69
C THR A 24 11.32 -6.36 -15.92
N HIS A 25 12.07 -7.29 -16.51
CA HIS A 25 12.94 -7.03 -17.66
C HIS A 25 12.51 -7.84 -18.88
N GLY A 26 12.43 -7.16 -20.02
CA GLY A 26 12.13 -7.79 -21.31
C GLY A 26 10.76 -8.45 -21.35
N VAL A 27 10.70 -9.74 -21.69
CA VAL A 27 9.47 -10.54 -21.78
C VAL A 27 9.03 -11.17 -20.47
N GLN A 28 9.82 -11.02 -19.41
CA GLN A 28 9.52 -11.58 -18.08
C GLN A 28 8.61 -10.60 -17.32
N ASN A 29 7.33 -10.91 -17.22
CA ASN A 29 6.30 -10.06 -16.61
C ASN A 29 5.85 -10.54 -15.23
N ILE A 30 6.47 -11.61 -14.71
CA ILE A 30 6.05 -12.25 -13.46
C ILE A 30 7.17 -12.11 -12.43
N ILE A 31 6.81 -11.64 -11.25
CA ILE A 31 7.66 -11.60 -10.05
C ILE A 31 7.08 -12.57 -9.04
N LEU A 32 7.88 -13.53 -8.62
CA LEU A 32 7.49 -14.50 -7.61
C LEU A 32 8.04 -14.06 -6.24
N ILE A 33 7.16 -13.80 -5.28
CA ILE A 33 7.53 -13.50 -3.90
C ILE A 33 7.25 -14.74 -3.06
N GLY A 34 8.31 -15.48 -2.75
CA GLY A 34 8.26 -16.69 -1.95
C GLY A 34 8.68 -16.46 -0.51
N GLY A 35 8.19 -17.30 0.40
CA GLY A 35 8.59 -17.30 1.81
C GLY A 35 7.74 -18.27 2.64
N ASN A 36 8.29 -18.72 3.76
CA ASN A 36 7.60 -19.57 4.73
C ASN A 36 6.38 -18.83 5.33
N ASN A 37 5.50 -19.57 6.00
CA ASN A 37 4.40 -18.96 6.78
C ASN A 37 5.00 -18.05 7.86
N GLY A 38 4.44 -16.85 8.00
CA GLY A 38 4.99 -15.83 8.92
C GLY A 38 6.16 -15.00 8.38
N ALA A 39 6.69 -15.29 7.18
CA ALA A 39 7.81 -14.55 6.58
C ALA A 39 7.49 -13.11 6.16
N GLY A 40 6.23 -12.65 6.35
CA GLY A 40 5.85 -11.27 6.06
C GLY A 40 5.20 -11.04 4.69
N LYS A 41 4.78 -12.09 3.96
CA LYS A 41 4.10 -11.95 2.66
C LYS A 41 2.85 -11.06 2.76
N THR A 42 1.95 -11.37 3.67
CA THR A 42 0.73 -10.57 3.93
C THR A 42 1.08 -9.15 4.41
N SER A 43 2.13 -9.01 5.24
CA SER A 43 2.62 -7.70 5.68
C SER A 43 3.11 -6.84 4.53
N PHE A 44 3.75 -7.46 3.53
CA PHE A 44 4.21 -6.77 2.33
C PHE A 44 3.03 -6.22 1.50
N PHE A 45 1.97 -7.00 1.28
CA PHE A 45 0.77 -6.53 0.60
C PHE A 45 0.05 -5.44 1.41
N THR A 46 -0.05 -5.61 2.73
CA THR A 46 -0.61 -4.59 3.62
C THR A 46 0.18 -3.28 3.54
N ALA A 47 1.51 -3.34 3.46
CA ALA A 47 2.36 -2.17 3.31
C ALA A 47 2.07 -1.40 2.03
N ILE A 48 1.97 -2.08 0.87
CA ILE A 48 1.61 -1.46 -0.40
C ILE A 48 0.24 -0.77 -0.30
N LYS A 49 -0.77 -1.51 0.18
CA LYS A 49 -2.13 -1.01 0.34
C LYS A 49 -2.19 0.21 1.26
N LEU A 50 -1.44 0.16 2.36
CA LEU A 50 -1.38 1.25 3.33
C LEU A 50 -0.67 2.48 2.78
N ALA A 51 0.42 2.30 2.03
CA ALA A 51 1.12 3.41 1.36
C ALA A 51 0.19 4.15 0.40
N LEU A 52 -0.54 3.42 -0.43
CA LEU A 52 -1.42 3.98 -1.46
C LEU A 52 -2.67 4.64 -0.86
N TYR A 53 -3.33 3.98 0.09
CA TYR A 53 -4.69 4.35 0.52
C TYR A 53 -4.79 4.88 1.95
N GLY A 54 -3.74 4.76 2.77
CA GLY A 54 -3.78 5.20 4.17
C GLY A 54 -4.91 4.55 4.96
N PRO A 55 -5.75 5.34 5.68
CA PRO A 55 -6.85 4.80 6.48
C PRO A 55 -7.85 3.94 5.69
N GLN A 56 -8.06 4.25 4.41
CA GLN A 56 -8.98 3.49 3.55
C GLN A 56 -8.50 2.04 3.30
N CYS A 57 -7.21 1.76 3.51
CA CYS A 57 -6.69 0.39 3.52
C CYS A 57 -7.47 -0.53 4.48
N PHE A 58 -7.96 0.02 5.57
CA PHE A 58 -8.76 -0.67 6.60
C PHE A 58 -10.24 -0.30 6.55
N ARG A 59 -10.71 0.33 5.47
CA ARG A 59 -12.08 0.83 5.30
C ARG A 59 -12.46 1.89 6.34
N PHE A 60 -11.48 2.65 6.85
CA PHE A 60 -11.72 3.82 7.69
C PHE A 60 -11.75 5.08 6.84
N GLN A 61 -12.68 5.98 7.11
CA GLN A 61 -12.76 7.27 6.42
C GLN A 61 -11.65 8.21 6.88
N ASP A 62 -11.30 8.16 8.17
CA ASP A 62 -10.37 9.08 8.82
C ASP A 62 -9.30 8.37 9.66
N LYS A 63 -8.29 9.14 10.08
CA LYS A 63 -7.26 8.74 11.06
C LYS A 63 -7.83 8.75 12.48
N ASN A 64 -8.78 7.87 12.75
CA ASN A 64 -9.42 7.73 14.06
C ASN A 64 -8.63 6.82 15.02
N ASN A 65 -9.16 6.61 16.23
CA ASN A 65 -8.51 5.74 17.24
C ASN A 65 -8.33 4.28 16.78
N ARG A 66 -9.24 3.77 15.93
CA ARG A 66 -9.11 2.41 15.37
C ARG A 66 -7.95 2.34 14.38
N TYR A 67 -7.78 3.37 13.55
CA TYR A 67 -6.63 3.49 12.67
C TYR A 67 -5.33 3.55 13.47
N THR A 68 -5.28 4.39 14.52
CA THR A 68 -4.11 4.50 15.41
C THR A 68 -3.74 3.15 16.05
N ALA A 69 -4.73 2.41 16.54
CA ALA A 69 -4.51 1.07 17.10
C ALA A 69 -3.96 0.11 16.04
N ARG A 70 -4.51 0.14 14.82
CA ARG A 70 -4.07 -0.70 13.71
C ARG A 70 -2.64 -0.39 13.27
N ILE A 71 -2.27 0.90 13.18
CA ILE A 71 -0.89 1.30 12.89
C ILE A 71 0.07 0.82 13.98
N LYS A 72 -0.32 0.93 15.26
CA LYS A 72 0.50 0.45 16.37
C LYS A 72 0.80 -1.05 16.27
N GLU A 73 -0.17 -1.87 15.86
CA GLU A 73 0.01 -3.30 15.63
C GLU A 73 0.95 -3.61 14.46
N LEU A 74 1.05 -2.70 13.49
CA LEU A 74 1.89 -2.85 12.30
C LEU A 74 3.32 -2.33 12.47
N ILE A 75 3.61 -1.60 13.55
CA ILE A 75 5.00 -1.27 13.87
C ILE A 75 5.68 -2.53 14.40
N ASN A 76 6.91 -2.76 13.94
CA ASN A 76 7.69 -3.90 14.39
C ASN A 76 7.84 -3.89 15.93
N HIS A 77 7.59 -5.04 16.55
CA HIS A 77 7.55 -5.17 18.00
C HIS A 77 8.90 -4.84 18.67
N ASP A 78 10.00 -5.30 18.10
CA ASP A 78 11.35 -5.06 18.65
C ASP A 78 11.73 -3.57 18.55
N ALA A 79 11.35 -2.93 17.44
CA ALA A 79 11.53 -1.48 17.28
C ALA A 79 10.70 -0.69 18.29
N PHE A 80 9.47 -1.16 18.58
CA PHE A 80 8.61 -0.53 19.57
C PHE A 80 9.17 -0.67 20.99
N LEU A 81 9.71 -1.83 21.35
CA LEU A 81 10.33 -2.08 22.66
C LEU A 81 11.64 -1.30 22.86
N SER A 82 12.40 -1.09 21.79
CA SER A 82 13.66 -0.32 21.84
C SER A 82 13.47 1.20 21.83
N ASN A 83 12.24 1.72 21.97
CA ASN A 83 11.86 3.11 21.82
C ASN A 83 12.15 3.72 20.43
N ASN A 84 12.50 2.90 19.45
CA ASN A 84 12.60 3.31 18.06
C ASN A 84 11.24 3.14 17.37
N VAL A 85 10.28 3.95 17.80
CA VAL A 85 8.89 3.90 17.31
C VAL A 85 8.68 4.62 15.98
N LYS A 86 9.71 4.66 15.16
CA LYS A 86 9.63 5.13 13.78
C LYS A 86 9.46 3.94 12.86
N SER A 87 8.43 3.99 12.01
CA SER A 87 8.16 3.01 10.97
C SER A 87 7.75 3.74 9.69
N TYR A 88 8.09 3.21 8.54
CA TYR A 88 7.57 3.73 7.28
C TYR A 88 7.40 2.63 6.23
N VAL A 89 6.54 2.94 5.29
CA VAL A 89 6.44 2.24 4.02
C VAL A 89 6.60 3.24 2.88
N GLU A 90 7.34 2.83 1.86
CA GLU A 90 7.57 3.61 0.66
C GLU A 90 7.33 2.74 -0.56
N VAL A 91 6.55 3.25 -1.52
CA VAL A 91 6.22 2.55 -2.77
C VAL A 91 6.59 3.44 -3.93
N GLU A 92 7.45 2.92 -4.80
CA GLU A 92 7.78 3.55 -6.06
C GLU A 92 6.91 2.95 -7.17
N ILE A 93 6.12 3.81 -7.81
CA ILE A 93 5.16 3.43 -8.84
C ILE A 93 5.33 4.26 -10.10
N ASP A 94 5.12 3.62 -11.21
CA ASP A 94 5.05 4.25 -12.52
C ASP A 94 3.57 4.35 -12.93
N LEU A 95 3.08 5.58 -13.06
CA LEU A 95 1.69 5.88 -13.41
C LEU A 95 1.59 6.48 -14.82
N PRO A 96 0.56 6.09 -15.59
CA PRO A 96 0.30 6.72 -16.88
C PRO A 96 -0.09 8.19 -16.67
N THR A 97 0.42 9.05 -17.54
CA THR A 97 0.01 10.44 -17.65
C THR A 97 -0.34 10.71 -19.13
N ASP A 98 -0.97 11.84 -19.44
CA ASP A 98 -1.51 12.15 -20.79
C ASP A 98 -0.53 11.94 -21.95
N ARG A 99 0.78 12.00 -21.71
CA ARG A 99 1.80 11.92 -22.77
C ARG A 99 2.96 10.98 -22.49
N ALA A 100 3.05 10.44 -21.26
CA ALA A 100 4.18 9.62 -20.82
C ALA A 100 3.82 8.83 -19.56
N HIS A 101 4.80 8.08 -19.07
CA HIS A 101 4.78 7.50 -17.73
C HIS A 101 5.54 8.43 -16.78
N THR A 102 5.04 8.58 -15.56
CA THR A 102 5.67 9.40 -14.52
C THR A 102 5.94 8.56 -13.29
N LEU A 103 7.16 8.67 -12.79
CA LEU A 103 7.59 7.97 -11.59
C LEU A 103 7.16 8.74 -10.35
N TYR A 104 6.41 8.08 -9.49
CA TYR A 104 6.03 8.59 -8.17
C TYR A 104 6.61 7.72 -7.07
N THR A 105 7.12 8.35 -6.02
CA THR A 105 7.47 7.69 -4.77
C THR A 105 6.51 8.15 -3.70
N ILE A 106 5.73 7.23 -3.17
CA ILE A 106 4.72 7.48 -2.14
C ILE A 106 5.26 6.93 -0.83
N ARG A 107 5.39 7.78 0.19
CA ARG A 107 5.87 7.41 1.51
C ARG A 107 4.88 7.81 2.59
N ARG A 108 4.58 6.86 3.47
CA ARG A 108 3.90 7.09 4.74
C ARG A 108 4.82 6.69 5.87
N GLU A 109 5.03 7.62 6.78
CA GLU A 109 5.88 7.45 7.94
C GLU A 109 5.06 7.66 9.21
N TRP A 110 5.26 6.79 10.18
CA TRP A 110 4.59 6.82 11.48
C TRP A 110 5.61 6.87 12.59
N SER A 111 5.29 7.66 13.61
CA SER A 111 6.01 7.70 14.88
C SER A 111 5.05 7.89 16.03
N PHE A 112 5.44 7.42 17.23
CA PHE A 112 4.68 7.66 18.45
C PHE A 112 5.48 8.60 19.34
N ILE A 113 4.95 9.81 19.54
CA ILE A 113 5.51 10.82 20.43
C ILE A 113 4.49 11.03 21.54
N GLU A 114 4.89 10.88 22.81
CA GLU A 114 4.00 10.99 23.97
C GLU A 114 2.72 10.14 23.83
N LYS A 115 2.86 8.92 23.33
CA LYS A 115 1.76 7.97 23.04
C LYS A 115 0.76 8.43 21.97
N ARG A 116 1.04 9.52 21.25
CA ARG A 116 0.25 10.00 20.13
C ARG A 116 0.87 9.57 18.80
N LEU A 117 0.02 9.12 17.89
CA LEU A 117 0.44 8.80 16.52
C LEU A 117 0.68 10.09 15.74
N HIS A 118 1.86 10.19 15.18
CA HIS A 118 2.21 11.19 14.17
C HIS A 118 2.42 10.47 12.84
N GLU A 119 1.70 10.88 11.80
CA GLU A 119 1.83 10.35 10.46
C GLU A 119 2.20 11.46 9.49
N THR A 120 3.25 11.21 8.72
CA THR A 120 3.65 12.05 7.59
C THR A 120 3.35 11.32 6.29
N TYR A 121 2.68 12.00 5.36
CA TYR A 121 2.42 11.53 4.00
C TYR A 121 3.20 12.40 3.03
N SER A 122 4.09 11.80 2.26
CA SER A 122 4.95 12.49 1.30
C SER A 122 4.86 11.81 -0.05
N VAL A 123 4.79 12.60 -1.10
CA VAL A 123 4.81 12.11 -2.48
C VAL A 123 5.89 12.85 -3.24
N TYR A 124 6.72 12.11 -3.95
CA TYR A 124 7.74 12.63 -4.84
C TYR A 124 7.33 12.32 -6.28
N LYS A 125 7.42 13.29 -7.16
CA LYS A 125 7.29 13.15 -8.60
C LYS A 125 8.66 13.34 -9.23
N ASP A 126 9.17 12.33 -9.91
CA ASP A 126 10.51 12.34 -10.52
C ASP A 126 11.58 12.85 -9.52
N GLN A 127 11.54 12.32 -8.29
CA GLN A 127 12.40 12.65 -7.14
C GLN A 127 12.19 14.06 -6.55
N GLN A 128 11.24 14.85 -7.02
CA GLN A 128 10.90 16.15 -6.45
C GLN A 128 9.69 16.04 -5.53
N LEU A 129 9.82 16.52 -4.29
CA LEU A 129 8.72 16.51 -3.32
C LEU A 129 7.56 17.37 -3.83
N LEU A 130 6.36 16.79 -3.85
CA LEU A 130 5.14 17.53 -4.14
C LEU A 130 4.80 18.47 -2.99
N ALA A 131 4.41 19.68 -3.33
CA ALA A 131 3.90 20.64 -2.33
C ALA A 131 2.57 20.15 -1.75
N ASP A 132 2.30 20.42 -0.47
CA ASP A 132 1.11 19.97 0.27
C ASP A 132 -0.20 20.24 -0.47
N LYS A 133 -0.33 21.41 -1.10
CA LYS A 133 -1.49 21.79 -1.90
C LYS A 133 -1.78 20.86 -3.10
N ASN A 134 -0.82 20.06 -3.51
CA ASN A 134 -0.94 19.14 -4.65
C ASN A 134 -1.20 17.69 -4.20
N LEU A 135 -1.11 17.40 -2.89
CA LEU A 135 -1.29 16.03 -2.37
C LEU A 135 -2.71 15.52 -2.57
N ASP A 136 -3.72 16.36 -2.35
CA ASP A 136 -5.13 15.99 -2.56
C ASP A 136 -5.42 15.71 -4.04
N PHE A 137 -4.87 16.52 -4.96
CA PHE A 137 -4.98 16.28 -6.39
C PHE A 137 -4.32 14.96 -6.79
N PHE A 138 -3.13 14.69 -6.26
CA PHE A 138 -2.45 13.43 -6.50
C PHE A 138 -3.24 12.24 -5.93
N GLN A 139 -3.79 12.35 -4.73
CA GLN A 139 -4.57 11.29 -4.10
C GLN A 139 -5.83 10.97 -4.92
N ASN A 140 -6.55 12.00 -5.38
CA ASN A 140 -7.72 11.82 -6.25
C ASN A 140 -7.33 11.20 -7.59
N TYR A 141 -6.22 11.61 -8.18
CA TYR A 141 -5.70 11.00 -9.40
C TYR A 141 -5.33 9.53 -9.17
N LEU A 142 -4.62 9.22 -8.08
CA LEU A 142 -4.27 7.84 -7.72
C LEU A 142 -5.53 6.98 -7.58
N PHE A 143 -6.56 7.49 -6.91
CA PHE A 143 -7.83 6.77 -6.73
C PHE A 143 -8.61 6.60 -8.03
N SER A 144 -8.46 7.49 -8.99
CA SER A 144 -9.06 7.33 -10.32
C SER A 144 -8.36 6.25 -11.16
N VAL A 145 -7.04 6.09 -10.96
CA VAL A 145 -6.24 5.05 -11.66
C VAL A 145 -6.37 3.69 -10.98
N ILE A 146 -6.38 3.69 -9.64
CA ILE A 146 -6.47 2.49 -8.81
C ILE A 146 -7.47 2.74 -7.69
N PRO A 147 -8.76 2.54 -7.94
CA PRO A 147 -9.77 2.69 -6.91
C PRO A 147 -9.52 1.75 -5.71
N PRO A 148 -9.66 2.24 -4.46
CA PRO A 148 -9.40 1.45 -3.26
C PRO A 148 -10.24 0.16 -3.17
N ASN A 149 -11.46 0.18 -3.66
CA ASN A 149 -12.39 -0.96 -3.70
C ASN A 149 -12.00 -2.03 -4.73
N LEU A 150 -11.12 -1.69 -5.69
CA LEU A 150 -10.61 -2.62 -6.69
C LEU A 150 -9.23 -3.17 -6.36
N PHE A 151 -8.58 -2.69 -5.31
CA PHE A 151 -7.25 -3.15 -4.94
C PHE A 151 -7.22 -4.67 -4.75
N ASP A 152 -8.19 -5.23 -4.03
CA ASP A 152 -8.28 -6.65 -3.73
C ASP A 152 -8.50 -7.52 -5.00
N PHE A 153 -8.82 -6.92 -6.16
CA PHE A 153 -8.86 -7.61 -7.46
C PHE A 153 -7.49 -7.80 -8.10
N PHE A 154 -6.60 -6.86 -7.85
CA PHE A 154 -5.28 -6.84 -8.47
C PHE A 154 -4.20 -7.36 -7.53
N PHE A 155 -4.48 -7.34 -6.24
CA PHE A 155 -3.56 -7.72 -5.19
C PHE A 155 -4.23 -8.69 -4.21
N PHE A 156 -4.07 -9.96 -4.45
CA PHE A 156 -4.59 -11.00 -3.56
C PHE A 156 -3.46 -11.80 -2.94
N ASP A 157 -3.64 -12.15 -1.68
CA ASP A 157 -2.80 -13.16 -1.03
C ASP A 157 -3.20 -14.54 -1.58
N GLY A 158 -2.22 -15.38 -1.92
CA GLY A 158 -2.47 -16.72 -2.44
C GLY A 158 -3.29 -17.61 -1.49
N GLU A 159 -3.27 -17.31 -0.19
CA GLU A 159 -4.09 -18.00 0.82
C GLU A 159 -5.57 -17.57 0.74
N GLU A 160 -5.84 -16.30 0.41
CA GLU A 160 -7.21 -15.78 0.25
C GLU A 160 -7.89 -16.24 -1.04
N ILE A 161 -7.12 -16.59 -2.08
CA ILE A 161 -7.69 -17.04 -3.36
C ILE A 161 -8.59 -18.28 -3.17
N GLY A 162 -8.18 -19.23 -2.34
CA GLY A 162 -8.95 -20.43 -2.06
C GLY A 162 -10.34 -20.11 -1.48
N ASP A 163 -10.38 -19.24 -0.49
CA ASP A 163 -11.61 -18.80 0.17
C ASP A 163 -12.48 -17.94 -0.72
N PHE A 164 -11.86 -17.10 -1.55
CA PHE A 164 -12.52 -16.24 -2.52
C PHE A 164 -13.34 -17.02 -3.54
N PHE A 165 -12.81 -18.11 -4.06
CA PHE A 165 -13.54 -18.98 -4.99
C PHE A 165 -14.52 -19.93 -4.30
N ALA A 166 -14.27 -20.31 -3.04
CA ALA A 166 -15.11 -21.25 -2.30
C ALA A 166 -16.44 -20.63 -1.81
N THR A 167 -16.48 -19.32 -1.54
CA THR A 167 -17.64 -18.67 -0.90
C THR A 167 -18.78 -18.30 -1.84
N GLY A 168 -18.66 -18.51 -3.16
CA GLY A 168 -19.71 -18.18 -4.14
C GLY A 168 -20.00 -16.67 -4.31
N ASN A 169 -19.36 -15.80 -3.52
CA ASN A 169 -19.48 -14.34 -3.60
C ASN A 169 -18.71 -13.71 -4.78
N TYR A 170 -17.92 -14.52 -5.44
CA TYR A 170 -17.11 -14.18 -6.61
C TYR A 170 -17.92 -13.47 -7.72
N SER A 171 -19.15 -13.92 -8.03
CA SER A 171 -19.98 -13.33 -9.08
C SER A 171 -20.37 -11.87 -8.77
N ASN A 172 -20.79 -11.58 -7.53
CA ASN A 172 -21.11 -10.21 -7.10
C ASN A 172 -19.88 -9.32 -7.03
N TYR A 173 -18.75 -9.86 -6.64
CA TYR A 173 -17.51 -9.15 -6.56
C TYR A 173 -17.02 -8.73 -7.95
N ILE A 174 -16.99 -9.64 -8.94
CA ILE A 174 -16.66 -9.30 -10.33
C ILE A 174 -17.65 -8.31 -10.93
N LYS A 175 -18.96 -8.50 -10.69
CA LYS A 175 -19.98 -7.57 -11.16
C LYS A 175 -19.71 -6.14 -10.66
N ASN A 176 -19.44 -5.97 -9.36
CA ASN A 176 -19.14 -4.67 -8.78
C ASN A 176 -17.85 -4.06 -9.36
N ALA A 177 -16.80 -4.88 -9.57
CA ALA A 177 -15.58 -4.41 -10.20
C ALA A 177 -15.81 -3.92 -11.63
N VAL A 178 -16.58 -4.66 -12.41
CA VAL A 178 -16.91 -4.26 -13.79
C VAL A 178 -17.74 -2.97 -13.79
N LEU A 179 -18.69 -2.81 -12.88
CA LEU A 179 -19.49 -1.59 -12.76
C LEU A 179 -18.59 -0.39 -12.41
N THR A 180 -17.74 -0.52 -11.39
CA THR A 180 -16.80 0.54 -10.99
C THR A 180 -15.83 0.90 -12.13
N LEU A 181 -15.25 -0.09 -12.82
CA LEU A 181 -14.34 0.15 -13.95
C LEU A 181 -15.05 0.77 -15.16
N SER A 182 -16.35 0.53 -15.34
CA SER A 182 -17.13 1.11 -16.42
C SER A 182 -17.73 2.47 -16.09
N GLY A 183 -17.55 2.96 -14.85
CA GLY A 183 -18.09 4.25 -14.40
C GLY A 183 -19.62 4.26 -14.23
N TYR A 184 -20.25 3.10 -14.03
CA TYR A 184 -21.68 2.92 -13.79
C TYR A 184 -22.00 2.70 -12.29
N ASP A 185 -21.30 3.40 -11.39
CA ASP A 185 -21.60 3.39 -9.95
C ASP A 185 -22.73 4.36 -9.59
#